data_098aa40c67809f8f8025051dd108a59d
#
_entry.id   098aa40c67809f8f8025051dd108a59d
#
_cell.length_a   1.000
_cell.length_b   1.000
_cell.length_c   1.000
_cell.angle_alpha   90.00
_cell.angle_beta   90.00
_cell.angle_gamma   90.00
#
_symmetry.space_group_name_H-M   'P 1'
#
loop_
_entity.id
_entity.type
_entity.pdbx_description
1 polymer ?
#
loop_
_entity_poly.entity_id
_entity_poly.type
_entity_poly.pdbx_seq_one_letter_code
_entity_poly.pdbx_strand_id
1 'polypeptide(L)'
;MIGVGLVKTNNRDGFEFTLDEEMTRKIAEDTEGMNCREIVRYGLKATSKALNFSEKNDLNNRSANCVGYAQMCSSICNYAFTLNKSSFRARPVVGYVTFCGINLCWILHSLSPRRYNGFVKDHDFVEINLGQGTLYFDPCLYDFHINATTFIRK
;
A
#
# COMPACT_ATOMS: atom_id res chain seq x y z
N MET A 1 -14.49 7.44 16.91
CA MET A 1 -13.20 7.34 16.23
C MET A 1 -13.44 7.58 14.74
N ILE A 2 -12.86 8.65 14.18
CA ILE A 2 -12.95 8.95 12.76
C ILE A 2 -12.05 7.92 12.03
N GLY A 3 -12.66 6.94 11.38
CA GLY A 3 -11.96 5.84 10.73
C GLY A 3 -11.83 6.05 9.22
N VAL A 4 -10.61 5.96 8.72
CA VAL A 4 -10.35 5.76 7.30
C VAL A 4 -10.37 4.26 7.03
N GLY A 5 -11.22 3.80 6.13
CA GLY A 5 -11.36 2.41 5.74
C GLY A 5 -10.95 2.17 4.28
N LEU A 6 -10.58 0.94 3.98
CA LEU A 6 -10.21 0.49 2.64
C LEU A 6 -11.19 -0.61 2.19
N VAL A 7 -11.75 -0.47 1.00
CA VAL A 7 -12.67 -1.46 0.41
C VAL A 7 -12.12 -1.91 -0.94
N LYS A 8 -11.75 -3.19 -1.02
CA LYS A 8 -11.25 -3.82 -2.24
C LYS A 8 -12.39 -4.06 -3.24
N THR A 9 -12.14 -3.76 -4.51
CA THR A 9 -13.02 -4.08 -5.63
C THR A 9 -12.43 -5.15 -6.54
N ASN A 10 -11.12 -5.06 -6.85
CA ASN A 10 -10.43 -5.97 -7.76
C ASN A 10 -9.00 -6.26 -7.31
N ASN A 11 -8.41 -7.32 -7.88
CA ASN A 11 -6.98 -7.52 -7.84
C ASN A 11 -6.31 -6.57 -8.85
N ARG A 12 -5.07 -6.16 -8.54
CA ARG A 12 -4.22 -5.48 -9.52
C ARG A 12 -3.33 -6.52 -10.19
N ASP A 13 -3.55 -6.73 -11.48
CA ASP A 13 -2.63 -7.48 -12.33
C ASP A 13 -1.51 -6.55 -12.79
N GLY A 14 -0.27 -7.00 -12.67
CA GLY A 14 0.88 -6.20 -13.08
C GLY A 14 2.20 -6.78 -12.58
N PHE A 15 3.30 -6.14 -13.00
CA PHE A 15 4.63 -6.53 -12.59
C PHE A 15 4.95 -6.07 -11.17
N GLU A 16 5.75 -6.86 -10.48
CA GLU A 16 6.30 -6.48 -9.18
C GLU A 16 7.39 -5.41 -9.36
N PHE A 17 7.52 -4.53 -8.37
CA PHE A 17 8.64 -3.61 -8.32
C PHE A 17 9.93 -4.39 -8.05
N THR A 18 10.95 -4.20 -8.88
CA THR A 18 12.25 -4.85 -8.71
C THR A 18 13.09 -4.06 -7.69
N LEU A 19 13.42 -4.73 -6.59
CA LEU A 19 14.31 -4.18 -5.56
C LEU A 19 15.76 -4.22 -6.05
N ASP A 20 16.50 -3.13 -5.89
CA ASP A 20 17.93 -3.08 -6.16
C ASP A 20 18.75 -3.71 -5.00
N GLU A 21 20.06 -3.89 -5.22
CA GLU A 21 20.95 -4.51 -4.23
C GLU A 21 21.04 -3.73 -2.91
N GLU A 22 21.01 -2.41 -2.97
CA GLU A 22 21.06 -1.57 -1.77
C GLU A 22 19.78 -1.74 -0.93
N MET A 23 18.62 -1.74 -1.59
CA MET A 23 17.34 -1.97 -0.93
C MET A 23 17.28 -3.37 -0.31
N THR A 24 17.67 -4.41 -1.05
CA THR A 24 17.63 -5.79 -0.55
C THR A 24 18.55 -5.98 0.64
N ARG A 25 19.76 -5.43 0.60
CA ARG A 25 20.71 -5.46 1.73
C ARG A 25 20.12 -4.75 2.95
N LYS A 26 19.59 -3.55 2.76
CA LYS A 26 19.00 -2.78 3.86
C LYS A 26 17.78 -3.46 4.47
N ILE A 27 16.89 -4.03 3.66
CA ILE A 27 15.75 -4.80 4.16
C ILE A 27 16.24 -6.00 4.98
N ALA A 28 17.26 -6.73 4.51
CA ALA A 28 17.80 -7.87 5.23
C ALA A 28 18.36 -7.48 6.61
N GLU A 29 19.12 -6.37 6.67
CA GLU A 29 19.68 -5.86 7.92
C GLU A 29 18.59 -5.38 8.90
N ASP A 30 17.60 -4.67 8.40
CA ASP A 30 16.58 -3.98 9.23
C ASP A 30 15.44 -4.90 9.69
N THR A 31 15.13 -5.98 8.95
CA THR A 31 13.91 -6.77 9.18
C THR A 31 14.14 -8.16 9.78
N GLU A 32 15.37 -8.49 10.17
CA GLU A 32 15.67 -9.77 10.81
C GLU A 32 14.84 -9.98 12.09
N GLY A 33 14.14 -11.11 12.15
CA GLY A 33 13.31 -11.47 13.30
C GLY A 33 11.98 -10.73 13.44
N MET A 34 11.62 -9.88 12.49
CA MET A 34 10.35 -9.14 12.53
C MET A 34 9.13 -10.04 12.27
N ASN A 35 8.05 -9.76 13.01
CA ASN A 35 6.73 -10.35 12.76
C ASN A 35 5.98 -9.61 11.63
N CYS A 36 4.81 -10.13 11.24
CA CYS A 36 4.02 -9.56 10.14
C CYS A 36 3.69 -8.06 10.35
N ARG A 37 3.28 -7.67 11.55
CA ARG A 37 2.94 -6.27 11.87
C ARG A 37 4.15 -5.35 11.75
N GLU A 38 5.30 -5.80 12.21
CA GLU A 38 6.56 -5.05 12.14
C GLU A 38 7.02 -4.90 10.69
N ILE A 39 6.90 -5.97 9.88
CA ILE A 39 7.22 -5.94 8.44
C ILE A 39 6.30 -4.97 7.69
N VAL A 40 5.00 -4.97 7.97
CA VAL A 40 4.06 -4.01 7.38
C VAL A 40 4.45 -2.56 7.71
N ARG A 41 4.76 -2.27 8.98
CA ARG A 41 5.21 -0.94 9.40
C ARG A 41 6.53 -0.54 8.72
N TYR A 42 7.45 -1.47 8.62
CA TYR A 42 8.70 -1.26 7.90
C TYR A 42 8.45 -0.94 6.43
N GLY A 43 7.62 -1.73 5.74
CA GLY A 43 7.25 -1.53 4.35
C GLY A 43 6.63 -0.16 4.09
N LEU A 44 5.71 0.28 4.95
CA LEU A 44 5.10 1.61 4.89
C LEU A 44 6.13 2.73 5.01
N LYS A 45 7.01 2.66 6.01
CA LYS A 45 8.06 3.66 6.25
C LYS A 45 9.10 3.68 5.14
N ALA A 46 9.56 2.52 4.69
CA ALA A 46 10.59 2.42 3.65
C ALA A 46 10.06 2.94 2.31
N THR A 47 8.81 2.64 1.96
CA THR A 47 8.16 3.15 0.74
C THR A 47 8.02 4.67 0.80
N SER A 48 7.53 5.21 1.90
CA SER A 48 7.37 6.66 2.12
C SER A 48 8.71 7.42 2.00
N LYS A 49 9.80 6.84 2.50
CA LYS A 49 11.14 7.43 2.36
C LYS A 49 11.70 7.35 0.95
N ALA A 50 11.35 6.29 0.20
CA ALA A 50 11.91 6.03 -1.12
C ALA A 50 11.20 6.77 -2.24
N LEU A 51 9.91 7.10 -2.09
CA LEU A 51 9.06 7.66 -3.13
C LEU A 51 8.61 9.09 -2.80
N ASN A 52 8.44 9.86 -3.88
CA ASN A 52 7.73 11.13 -3.86
C ASN A 52 6.43 10.99 -4.65
N PHE A 53 5.33 11.49 -4.10
CA PHE A 53 4.05 11.43 -4.78
C PHE A 53 4.03 12.25 -6.07
N SER A 54 3.50 11.64 -7.14
CA SER A 54 3.29 12.26 -8.44
C SER A 54 2.06 11.63 -9.12
N GLU A 55 1.35 12.39 -9.92
CA GLU A 55 0.24 11.86 -10.73
C GLU A 55 0.69 10.80 -11.75
N LYS A 56 1.97 10.84 -12.14
CA LYS A 56 2.58 9.89 -13.10
C LYS A 56 3.55 8.97 -12.36
N ASN A 57 3.45 7.67 -12.65
CA ASN A 57 4.43 6.70 -12.20
C ASN A 57 5.73 6.83 -13.00
N ASP A 58 6.79 7.17 -12.29
CA ASP A 58 8.17 7.12 -12.79
C ASP A 58 9.08 6.59 -11.67
N LEU A 59 9.04 5.29 -11.47
CA LEU A 59 9.75 4.61 -10.38
C LEU A 59 11.29 4.73 -10.54
N ASN A 60 11.79 4.92 -11.75
CA ASN A 60 13.22 5.16 -11.98
C ASN A 60 13.66 6.49 -11.34
N ASN A 61 12.81 7.50 -11.36
CA ASN A 61 13.03 8.79 -10.71
C ASN A 61 12.42 8.89 -9.31
N ARG A 62 12.04 7.74 -8.72
CA ARG A 62 11.43 7.67 -7.37
C ARG A 62 10.17 8.52 -7.23
N SER A 63 9.43 8.68 -8.32
CA SER A 63 8.17 9.42 -8.39
C SER A 63 7.03 8.46 -8.70
N ALA A 64 5.97 8.46 -7.92
CA ALA A 64 4.90 7.49 -8.08
C ALA A 64 3.53 8.01 -7.63
N ASN A 65 2.48 7.43 -8.21
CA ASN A 65 1.11 7.52 -7.69
C ASN A 65 0.79 6.30 -6.79
N CYS A 66 -0.47 6.13 -6.39
CA CYS A 66 -0.89 5.02 -5.53
C CYS A 66 -0.51 3.64 -6.06
N VAL A 67 -0.48 3.45 -7.38
CA VAL A 67 -0.06 2.17 -8.01
C VAL A 67 1.39 1.86 -7.67
N GLY A 68 2.30 2.80 -7.90
CA GLY A 68 3.72 2.62 -7.61
C GLY A 68 4.01 2.44 -6.11
N TYR A 69 3.31 3.18 -5.26
CA TYR A 69 3.39 3.01 -3.80
C TYR A 69 2.99 1.59 -3.37
N ALA A 70 1.86 1.08 -3.88
CA ALA A 70 1.39 -0.26 -3.56
C ALA A 70 2.35 -1.34 -4.08
N GLN A 71 2.87 -1.19 -5.29
CA GLN A 71 3.85 -2.12 -5.87
C GLN A 71 5.15 -2.17 -5.08
N MET A 72 5.76 -1.03 -4.78
CA MET A 72 7.01 -0.98 -4.01
C MET A 72 6.82 -1.52 -2.60
N CYS A 73 5.78 -1.12 -1.90
CA CYS A 73 5.50 -1.59 -0.55
C CYS A 73 5.28 -3.09 -0.50
N SER A 74 4.53 -3.65 -1.45
CA SER A 74 4.31 -5.10 -1.57
C SER A 74 5.62 -5.85 -1.79
N SER A 75 6.50 -5.36 -2.66
CA SER A 75 7.81 -5.98 -2.94
C SER A 75 8.73 -5.95 -1.72
N ILE A 76 8.77 -4.84 -0.99
CA ILE A 76 9.54 -4.72 0.27
C ILE A 76 9.02 -5.72 1.31
N CYS A 77 7.72 -5.76 1.54
CA CYS A 77 7.10 -6.69 2.49
C CYS A 77 7.37 -8.15 2.10
N ASN A 78 7.21 -8.50 0.83
CA ASN A 78 7.43 -9.87 0.34
C ASN A 78 8.87 -10.32 0.49
N TYR A 79 9.83 -9.45 0.23
CA TYR A 79 11.23 -9.76 0.46
C TYR A 79 11.51 -10.01 1.95
N ALA A 80 11.03 -9.15 2.83
CA ALA A 80 11.16 -9.32 4.28
C ALA A 80 10.45 -10.58 4.79
N PHE A 81 9.26 -10.91 4.29
CA PHE A 81 8.56 -12.16 4.61
C PHE A 81 9.38 -13.39 4.21
N THR A 82 9.96 -13.38 3.01
CA THR A 82 10.82 -14.48 2.53
C THR A 82 12.04 -14.67 3.41
N LEU A 83 12.73 -13.59 3.79
CA LEU A 83 13.91 -13.66 4.69
C LEU A 83 13.55 -14.21 6.07
N ASN A 84 12.38 -13.86 6.59
CA ASN A 84 11.89 -14.32 7.88
C ASN A 84 11.14 -15.66 7.80
N LYS A 85 11.22 -16.38 6.67
CA LYS A 85 10.56 -17.68 6.43
C LYS A 85 9.05 -17.66 6.68
N SER A 86 8.43 -16.52 6.46
CA SER A 86 6.99 -16.35 6.58
C SER A 86 6.28 -16.79 5.30
N SER A 87 5.11 -17.40 5.44
CA SER A 87 4.23 -17.76 4.32
C SER A 87 3.35 -16.61 3.83
N PHE A 88 3.33 -15.49 4.54
CA PHE A 88 2.53 -14.32 4.14
C PHE A 88 3.03 -13.72 2.84
N ARG A 89 2.09 -13.18 2.08
CA ARG A 89 2.37 -12.45 0.84
C ARG A 89 1.52 -11.18 0.78
N ALA A 90 2.20 -10.07 0.49
CA ALA A 90 1.58 -8.80 0.19
C ALA A 90 1.32 -8.70 -1.31
N ARG A 91 0.20 -8.12 -1.70
CA ARG A 91 -0.10 -7.85 -3.11
C ARG A 91 -0.84 -6.55 -3.29
N PRO A 92 -0.58 -5.81 -4.37
CA PRO A 92 -1.37 -4.65 -4.72
C PRO A 92 -2.80 -5.07 -5.09
N VAL A 93 -3.76 -4.28 -4.64
CA VAL A 93 -5.18 -4.43 -4.98
C VAL A 93 -5.78 -3.08 -5.29
N VAL A 94 -6.92 -3.08 -5.99
CA VAL A 94 -7.66 -1.88 -6.36
C VAL A 94 -8.93 -1.78 -5.54
N GLY A 95 -9.29 -0.58 -5.16
CA GLY A 95 -10.53 -0.33 -4.47
C GLY A 95 -10.79 1.15 -4.24
N TYR A 96 -11.41 1.46 -3.14
CA TYR A 96 -11.68 2.84 -2.74
C TYR A 96 -11.49 3.05 -1.24
N VAL A 97 -11.30 4.32 -0.89
CA VAL A 97 -11.11 4.77 0.49
C VAL A 97 -12.44 5.25 1.05
N THR A 98 -12.78 4.83 2.26
CA THR A 98 -13.94 5.33 3.00
C THR A 98 -13.49 6.23 4.14
N PHE A 99 -14.29 7.24 4.40
CA PHE A 99 -14.14 8.08 5.58
C PHE A 99 -15.45 8.02 6.36
N CYS A 100 -15.40 7.56 7.61
CA CYS A 100 -16.58 7.29 8.42
C CYS A 100 -17.64 6.41 7.71
N GLY A 101 -17.21 5.43 6.91
CA GLY A 101 -18.08 4.55 6.15
C GLY A 101 -18.62 5.14 4.82
N ILE A 102 -18.31 6.40 4.53
CA ILE A 102 -18.72 7.04 3.27
C ILE A 102 -17.57 6.96 2.27
N ASN A 103 -17.87 6.58 1.03
CA ASN A 103 -16.89 6.52 -0.04
C ASN A 103 -16.32 7.94 -0.29
N LEU A 104 -15.02 8.10 -0.03
CA LEU A 104 -14.32 9.38 -0.18
C LEU A 104 -14.34 9.89 -1.64
N CYS A 105 -14.34 8.96 -2.58
CA CYS A 105 -14.54 9.23 -4.00
C CYS A 105 -15.77 10.05 -4.30
N TRP A 106 -16.88 9.59 -3.76
CA TRP A 106 -18.16 10.22 -3.99
C TRP A 106 -18.18 11.66 -3.45
N ILE A 107 -17.60 11.87 -2.27
CA ILE A 107 -17.52 13.20 -1.65
C ILE A 107 -16.66 14.14 -2.50
N LEU A 108 -15.47 13.71 -2.87
CA LEU A 108 -14.53 14.53 -3.64
C LEU A 108 -15.00 14.81 -5.05
N HIS A 109 -15.64 13.82 -5.70
CA HIS A 109 -16.24 14.00 -7.01
C HIS A 109 -17.41 15.01 -6.98
N SER A 110 -18.23 14.98 -5.93
CA SER A 110 -19.32 15.92 -5.74
C SER A 110 -18.83 17.35 -5.51
N LEU A 111 -17.67 17.52 -4.87
CA LEU A 111 -17.09 18.83 -4.58
C LEU A 111 -16.29 19.41 -5.75
N SER A 112 -15.66 18.60 -6.59
CA SER A 112 -14.83 19.06 -7.70
C SER A 112 -14.66 17.99 -8.79
N PRO A 113 -15.66 17.79 -9.67
CA PRO A 113 -15.70 16.70 -10.65
C PRO A 113 -14.51 16.67 -11.61
N ARG A 114 -13.93 17.81 -11.94
CA ARG A 114 -12.85 17.94 -12.94
C ARG A 114 -11.46 17.61 -12.38
N ARG A 115 -11.25 17.78 -11.09
CA ARG A 115 -9.92 17.62 -10.44
C ARG A 115 -9.64 16.21 -9.97
N TYR A 116 -10.67 15.42 -9.70
CA TYR A 116 -10.57 14.13 -9.02
C TYR A 116 -11.00 12.91 -9.85
N ASN A 117 -11.14 13.10 -11.17
CA ASN A 117 -11.70 12.06 -12.06
C ASN A 117 -10.80 10.79 -12.20
N GLY A 118 -9.52 10.86 -11.85
CA GLY A 118 -8.59 9.74 -11.97
C GLY A 118 -8.11 9.17 -10.63
N PHE A 119 -7.96 10.01 -9.61
CA PHE A 119 -7.35 9.64 -8.33
C PHE A 119 -8.28 8.83 -7.42
N VAL A 120 -9.57 8.84 -7.67
CA VAL A 120 -10.56 8.46 -6.66
C VAL A 120 -11.43 7.28 -7.06
N LYS A 121 -11.45 6.87 -8.34
CA LYS A 121 -12.23 5.71 -8.81
C LYS A 121 -11.50 4.40 -8.60
N ASP A 122 -10.18 4.40 -8.75
CA ASP A 122 -9.33 3.22 -8.69
C ASP A 122 -8.10 3.55 -7.84
N HIS A 123 -8.25 3.43 -6.53
CA HIS A 123 -7.16 3.64 -5.60
C HIS A 123 -6.46 2.31 -5.29
N ASP A 124 -5.13 2.30 -5.43
CA ASP A 124 -4.33 1.12 -5.15
C ASP A 124 -3.82 1.13 -3.70
N PHE A 125 -3.91 -0.03 -3.07
CA PHE A 125 -3.38 -0.29 -1.74
C PHE A 125 -2.93 -1.75 -1.62
N VAL A 126 -2.51 -2.19 -0.46
CA VAL A 126 -1.88 -3.50 -0.26
C VAL A 126 -2.78 -4.42 0.55
N GLU A 127 -2.83 -5.69 0.13
CA GLU A 127 -3.56 -6.78 0.79
C GLU A 127 -2.59 -7.85 1.30
N ILE A 128 -2.85 -8.36 2.51
CA ILE A 128 -2.22 -9.57 3.05
C ILE A 128 -3.30 -10.49 3.62
N ASN A 129 -3.35 -11.74 3.15
CA ASN A 129 -4.20 -12.77 3.74
C ASN A 129 -3.49 -13.39 4.96
N LEU A 130 -4.09 -13.24 6.13
CA LEU A 130 -3.55 -13.74 7.40
C LEU A 130 -4.17 -15.10 7.82
N GLY A 131 -4.92 -15.76 6.93
CA GLY A 131 -5.63 -16.99 7.24
C GLY A 131 -6.95 -16.77 7.98
N GLN A 132 -6.92 -16.13 9.14
CA GLN A 132 -8.11 -15.75 9.94
C GLN A 132 -8.83 -14.50 9.46
N GLY A 133 -8.28 -13.82 8.48
CA GLY A 133 -8.82 -12.58 7.91
C GLY A 133 -7.87 -11.97 6.91
N THR A 134 -8.25 -10.82 6.38
CA THR A 134 -7.47 -10.08 5.40
C THR A 134 -7.14 -8.69 5.93
N LEU A 135 -5.86 -8.35 5.88
CA LEU A 135 -5.36 -7.04 6.23
C LEU A 135 -5.18 -6.20 4.96
N TYR A 136 -5.73 -4.99 4.97
CA TYR A 136 -5.52 -3.97 3.96
C TYR A 136 -4.79 -2.78 4.58
N PHE A 137 -3.82 -2.22 3.86
CA PHE A 137 -3.10 -1.02 4.30
C PHE A 137 -2.62 -0.20 3.10
N ASP A 138 -2.51 1.10 3.29
CA ASP A 138 -2.32 2.05 2.21
C ASP A 138 -1.00 2.82 2.37
N PRO A 139 0.04 2.48 1.59
CA PRO A 139 1.33 3.17 1.65
C PRO A 139 1.29 4.58 1.07
N CYS A 140 0.39 4.87 0.13
CA CYS A 140 0.25 6.20 -0.45
C CYS A 140 -0.35 7.17 0.58
N LEU A 141 -1.45 6.79 1.24
CA LEU A 141 -2.05 7.59 2.31
C LEU A 141 -1.11 7.72 3.52
N TYR A 142 -0.32 6.70 3.81
CA TYR A 142 0.67 6.75 4.88
C TYR A 142 1.70 7.88 4.66
N ASP A 143 2.13 8.10 3.42
CA ASP A 143 3.04 9.19 3.06
C ASP A 143 2.41 10.58 3.33
N PHE A 144 1.10 10.69 3.25
CA PHE A 144 0.33 11.89 3.65
C PHE A 144 -0.02 11.91 5.15
N HIS A 145 0.62 11.10 5.97
CA HIS A 145 0.37 10.96 7.42
C HIS A 145 -1.05 10.47 7.77
N ILE A 146 -1.68 9.76 6.86
CA ILE A 146 -2.99 9.14 7.07
C ILE A 146 -2.81 7.63 7.25
N ASN A 147 -3.05 7.14 8.45
CA ASN A 147 -3.00 5.70 8.70
C ASN A 147 -4.33 5.06 8.28
N ALA A 148 -4.34 4.50 7.07
CA ALA A 148 -5.46 3.73 6.54
C ALA A 148 -5.14 2.24 6.60
N THR A 149 -5.70 1.57 7.59
CA THR A 149 -5.54 0.13 7.80
C THR A 149 -6.89 -0.49 8.14
N THR A 150 -7.26 -1.54 7.43
CA THR A 150 -8.53 -2.25 7.64
C THR A 150 -8.27 -3.75 7.77
N PHE A 151 -8.83 -4.38 8.80
CA PHE A 151 -8.80 -5.82 8.95
C PHE A 151 -10.23 -6.37 8.82
N ILE A 152 -10.42 -7.30 7.89
CA ILE A 152 -11.69 -8.01 7.68
C ILE A 152 -11.51 -9.44 8.14
N ARG A 153 -12.21 -9.82 9.21
CA ARG A 153 -12.22 -11.19 9.74
C ARG A 153 -13.05 -12.09 8.80
N LYS A 154 -12.56 -13.30 8.57
CA LYS A 154 -13.33 -14.35 7.87
C LYS A 154 -14.41 -14.94 8.76
#